data_850a22330d48cf0d57dd67bc7f57e01d
#
_entry.id   850a22330d48cf0d57dd67bc7f57e01d
#
_cell.length_a   1.000
_cell.length_b   1.000
_cell.length_c   1.000
_cell.angle_alpha   90.00
_cell.angle_beta   90.00
_cell.angle_gamma   90.00
#
_symmetry.space_group_name_H-M   'P 1'
#
loop_
_entity.id
_entity.type
_entity.pdbx_description
1 polymer ?
#
loop_
_entity_poly.entity_id
_entity_poly.type
_entity_poly.pdbx_seq_one_letter_code
_entity_poly.pdbx_strand_id
1 'polypeptide(L)'
;AGTAAADIAGDWARALEQWARGHVEVRTAPLLDTALPEFEKTLIRVALARSSGRRQDAAKVLGWGRNTLTRKMRELGMESAGAPDDL
;
A
#
# COMPACT_ATOMS: atom_id res chain seq x y z
N ALA A 1 -0.61 13.45 -22.21
CA ALA A 1 -1.67 13.02 -21.35
C ALA A 1 -1.19 11.85 -20.51
N GLY A 2 -1.03 10.66 -21.06
CA GLY A 2 -0.53 9.56 -20.28
C GLY A 2 0.87 9.76 -19.75
N THR A 3 1.53 10.78 -20.20
CA THR A 3 2.92 11.04 -19.86
C THR A 3 3.11 11.26 -18.37
N ALA A 4 2.25 12.07 -17.78
CA ALA A 4 2.40 12.38 -16.35
C ALA A 4 2.24 11.11 -15.51
N ALA A 5 1.26 10.28 -15.83
CA ALA A 5 1.05 9.05 -15.10
C ALA A 5 2.23 8.09 -15.31
N ALA A 6 2.76 8.05 -16.52
CA ALA A 6 3.91 7.20 -16.81
C ALA A 6 5.14 7.68 -16.05
N ASP A 7 5.33 8.99 -15.97
CA ASP A 7 6.46 9.54 -15.24
C ASP A 7 6.38 9.21 -13.75
N ILE A 8 5.19 9.35 -13.18
CA ILE A 8 4.97 9.03 -11.77
C ILE A 8 5.25 7.55 -11.54
N ALA A 9 4.71 6.70 -12.41
CA ALA A 9 4.93 5.27 -12.29
C ALA A 9 6.42 4.94 -12.44
N GLY A 10 7.11 5.65 -13.35
CA GLY A 10 8.54 5.43 -13.54
C GLY A 10 9.34 5.78 -12.31
N ASP A 11 8.95 6.86 -11.62
CA ASP A 11 9.69 7.29 -10.45
C ASP A 11 9.60 6.28 -9.31
N TRP A 12 8.41 5.84 -8.97
CA TRP A 12 8.29 4.89 -7.87
C TRP A 12 8.79 3.51 -8.27
N ALA A 13 8.66 3.14 -9.53
CA ALA A 13 9.18 1.87 -10.00
C ALA A 13 10.70 1.84 -9.91
N ARG A 14 11.32 2.97 -10.21
CA ARG A 14 12.78 3.07 -10.11
C ARG A 14 13.24 2.93 -8.66
N ALA A 15 12.54 3.59 -7.75
CA ALA A 15 12.85 3.46 -6.33
C ALA A 15 12.66 2.02 -5.86
N LEU A 16 11.60 1.38 -6.33
CA LEU A 16 11.33 -0.01 -5.99
C LEU A 16 12.43 -0.92 -6.52
N GLU A 17 12.90 -0.65 -7.72
CA GLU A 17 13.96 -1.45 -8.31
C GLU A 17 15.23 -1.36 -7.47
N GLN A 18 15.61 -0.16 -7.05
CA GLN A 18 16.79 0.01 -6.21
C GLN A 18 16.66 -0.72 -4.89
N TRP A 19 15.48 -0.61 -4.28
CA TRP A 19 15.21 -1.32 -3.05
C TRP A 19 15.32 -2.83 -3.26
N ALA A 20 14.75 -3.32 -4.34
CA ALA A 20 14.73 -4.76 -4.62
C ALA A 20 16.14 -5.29 -4.85
N ARG A 21 16.97 -4.54 -5.59
CA ARG A 21 18.33 -4.97 -5.86
C ARG A 21 19.13 -5.12 -4.56
N GLY A 22 18.96 -4.17 -3.64
CA GLY A 22 19.63 -4.28 -2.37
C GLY A 22 19.15 -5.44 -1.55
N HIS A 23 17.86 -5.73 -1.61
CA HIS A 23 17.29 -6.81 -0.81
C HIS A 23 17.67 -8.19 -1.31
N VAL A 24 17.72 -8.40 -2.61
CA VAL A 24 18.03 -9.74 -3.12
C VAL A 24 19.46 -10.14 -2.82
N GLU A 25 20.33 -9.17 -2.59
CA GLU A 25 21.72 -9.47 -2.30
C GLU A 25 21.97 -9.82 -0.84
N VAL A 26 21.12 -9.35 0.06
CA VAL A 26 21.39 -9.52 1.49
C VAL A 26 20.35 -10.41 2.18
N ARG A 27 19.27 -10.75 1.52
CA ARG A 27 18.22 -11.53 2.15
C ARG A 27 17.93 -12.78 1.35
N THR A 28 17.62 -13.84 2.08
CA THR A 28 17.29 -15.12 1.47
C THR A 28 15.79 -15.33 1.34
N ALA A 29 15.00 -14.51 2.03
CA ALA A 29 13.54 -14.63 1.97
C ALA A 29 13.04 -14.18 0.60
N PRO A 30 11.91 -14.75 0.15
CA PRO A 30 11.33 -14.31 -1.11
C PRO A 30 11.05 -12.81 -1.11
N LEU A 31 11.36 -12.17 -2.21
CA LEU A 31 11.25 -10.72 -2.30
C LEU A 31 9.85 -10.21 -2.01
N LEU A 32 8.85 -10.91 -2.49
CA LEU A 32 7.47 -10.46 -2.31
C LEU A 32 6.99 -10.58 -0.87
N ASP A 33 7.64 -11.41 -0.05
CA ASP A 33 7.26 -11.52 1.35
C ASP A 33 7.40 -10.18 2.07
N THR A 34 8.32 -9.35 1.63
CA THR A 34 8.50 -8.02 2.21
C THR A 34 7.89 -6.95 1.32
N ALA A 35 8.08 -7.06 0.01
CA ALA A 35 7.68 -6.00 -0.92
C ALA A 35 6.17 -5.83 -0.98
N LEU A 36 5.43 -6.92 -1.04
CA LEU A 36 3.99 -6.82 -1.22
C LEU A 36 3.29 -6.21 -0.02
N PRO A 37 3.58 -6.63 1.21
CA PRO A 37 2.98 -5.98 2.37
C PRO A 37 3.32 -4.50 2.46
N GLU A 38 4.56 -4.13 2.18
CA GLU A 38 4.96 -2.72 2.24
C GLU A 38 4.24 -1.90 1.18
N PHE A 39 4.10 -2.44 -0.01
CA PHE A 39 3.38 -1.80 -1.09
C PHE A 39 1.93 -1.57 -0.67
N GLU A 40 1.28 -2.60 -0.18
CA GLU A 40 -0.12 -2.51 0.20
C GLU A 40 -0.32 -1.56 1.39
N LYS A 41 0.54 -1.64 2.40
CA LYS A 41 0.45 -0.74 3.55
C LYS A 41 0.57 0.71 3.14
N THR A 42 1.50 1.00 2.25
CA THR A 42 1.72 2.37 1.80
C THR A 42 0.50 2.92 1.10
N LEU A 43 -0.08 2.13 0.20
CA LEU A 43 -1.27 2.58 -0.52
C LEU A 43 -2.47 2.74 0.42
N ILE A 44 -2.62 1.83 1.37
CA ILE A 44 -3.72 1.92 2.33
C ILE A 44 -3.56 3.17 3.19
N ARG A 45 -2.34 3.46 3.64
CA ARG A 45 -2.10 4.66 4.45
C ARG A 45 -2.48 5.93 3.70
N VAL A 46 -2.10 6.00 2.43
CA VAL A 46 -2.42 7.17 1.61
C VAL A 46 -3.92 7.28 1.42
N ALA A 47 -4.57 6.18 1.12
CA ALA A 47 -6.01 6.19 0.90
C ALA A 47 -6.78 6.58 2.16
N LEU A 48 -6.35 6.08 3.32
CA LEU A 48 -6.99 6.43 4.57
C LEU A 48 -6.78 7.90 4.92
N ALA A 49 -5.58 8.41 4.69
CA ALA A 49 -5.30 9.81 4.93
C ALA A 49 -6.18 10.70 4.05
N ARG A 50 -6.32 10.32 2.80
CA ARG A 50 -7.17 11.05 1.86
C ARG A 50 -8.63 11.03 2.29
N SER A 51 -9.06 9.96 2.92
CA SER A 51 -10.46 9.75 3.29
C SER A 51 -10.75 10.09 4.74
N SER A 52 -9.81 10.71 5.42
CA SER A 52 -9.96 11.08 6.84
C SER A 52 -10.26 9.87 7.70
N GLY A 53 -9.66 8.73 7.38
CA GLY A 53 -9.82 7.51 8.13
C GLY A 53 -11.05 6.70 7.81
N ARG A 54 -11.87 7.15 6.88
CA ARG A 54 -13.10 6.42 6.53
C ARG A 54 -12.77 5.28 5.58
N ARG A 55 -12.95 4.07 6.08
CA ARG A 55 -12.55 2.87 5.34
C ARG A 55 -13.33 2.69 4.04
N GLN A 56 -14.62 3.01 4.06
CA GLN A 56 -15.42 2.85 2.85
C GLN A 56 -14.92 3.73 1.73
N ASP A 57 -14.58 4.98 2.06
CA ASP A 57 -14.07 5.90 1.07
C ASP A 57 -12.65 5.51 0.64
N ALA A 58 -11.84 5.06 1.59
CA ALA A 58 -10.48 4.62 1.27
C ALA A 58 -10.51 3.42 0.33
N ALA A 59 -11.43 2.50 0.55
CA ALA A 59 -11.55 1.35 -0.34
C ALA A 59 -11.86 1.79 -1.76
N LYS A 60 -12.71 2.78 -1.92
CA LYS A 60 -13.02 3.30 -3.25
C LYS A 60 -11.79 3.91 -3.91
N VAL A 61 -10.99 4.64 -3.15
CA VAL A 61 -9.76 5.21 -3.68
C VAL A 61 -8.84 4.11 -4.19
N LEU A 62 -8.78 3.01 -3.46
CA LEU A 62 -7.92 1.89 -3.82
C LEU A 62 -8.48 1.01 -4.92
N GLY A 63 -9.78 1.12 -5.20
CA GLY A 63 -10.42 0.24 -6.15
C GLY A 63 -10.84 -1.09 -5.55
N TRP A 64 -10.98 -1.14 -4.23
CA TRP A 64 -11.39 -2.35 -3.51
C TRP A 64 -12.78 -2.20 -2.95
N GLY A 65 -13.39 -3.33 -2.58
CA GLY A 65 -14.58 -3.29 -1.75
C GLY A 65 -14.18 -3.09 -0.30
N ARG A 66 -15.12 -2.62 0.51
CA ARG A 66 -14.85 -2.36 1.91
C ARG A 66 -14.38 -3.61 2.65
N ASN A 67 -14.98 -4.75 2.33
CA ASN A 67 -14.60 -5.99 3.01
C ASN A 67 -13.18 -6.41 2.67
N THR A 68 -12.78 -6.18 1.42
CA THR A 68 -11.41 -6.48 1.01
C THR A 68 -10.43 -5.61 1.78
N LEU A 69 -10.72 -4.32 1.90
CA LEU A 69 -9.86 -3.43 2.65
C LEU A 69 -9.75 -3.86 4.12
N THR A 70 -10.87 -4.19 4.74
CA THR A 70 -10.86 -4.61 6.13
C THR A 70 -10.00 -5.86 6.32
N ARG A 71 -10.16 -6.83 5.42
CA ARG A 71 -9.38 -8.07 5.50
C ARG A 71 -7.89 -7.78 5.33
N LYS A 72 -7.56 -6.94 4.34
CA LYS A 72 -6.16 -6.60 4.10
C LYS A 72 -5.54 -5.88 5.27
N MET A 73 -6.27 -4.95 5.87
CA MET A 73 -5.75 -4.24 7.02
C MET A 73 -5.48 -5.19 8.19
N ARG A 74 -6.34 -6.18 8.36
CA ARG A 74 -6.12 -7.18 9.40
C ARG A 74 -4.87 -8.00 9.11
N GLU A 75 -4.73 -8.44 7.87
CA GLU A 75 -3.58 -9.25 7.48
C GLU A 75 -2.27 -8.48 7.64
N LEU A 76 -2.32 -7.17 7.42
CA LEU A 76 -1.15 -6.33 7.48
C LEU A 76 -0.90 -5.73 8.86
N GLY A 77 -1.76 -6.02 9.82
CA GLY A 77 -1.62 -5.48 11.15
C GLY A 77 -1.95 -4.01 11.25
N MET A 78 -2.85 -3.52 10.42
CA MET A 78 -3.19 -2.10 10.35
C MET A 78 -4.60 -1.82 10.87
N GLU A 79 -5.15 -2.70 11.66
CA GLU A 79 -6.55 -2.56 12.06
C GLU A 79 -6.85 -1.25 12.77
N SER A 80 -5.88 -0.73 13.52
CA SER A 80 -6.08 0.51 14.25
C SER A 80 -5.75 1.74 13.42
N ALA A 81 -5.18 1.56 12.22
CA ALA A 81 -4.78 2.70 11.39
C ALA A 81 -6.00 3.40 10.83
N GLY A 82 -6.09 4.70 11.03
CA GLY A 82 -7.16 5.49 10.46
C GLY A 82 -8.55 5.11 10.91
N ALA A 83 -8.67 4.43 12.02
CA ALA A 83 -9.96 3.95 12.48
C ALA A 83 -10.22 4.31 13.92
N PRO A 84 -10.18 5.59 14.25
CA PRO A 84 -10.47 6.00 15.63
C PRO A 84 -11.88 5.67 16.05
N ASP A 85 -12.74 5.48 15.12
CA ASP A 85 -14.13 5.13 15.35
C ASP A 85 -14.31 3.71 15.87
N ASP A 86 -13.27 2.93 15.88
CA ASP A 86 -13.34 1.58 16.43
C ASP A 86 -13.56 1.61 17.93
N LEU A 87 -13.43 2.73 18.50
CA LEU A 87 -13.63 2.89 19.94
C LEU A 87 -15.08 2.83 20.36
#